data_5c5639f84b0302980fe7d2171892e7cc
#
_entry.id   5c5639f84b0302980fe7d2171892e7cc
#
_cell.length_a   1.000
_cell.length_b   1.000
_cell.length_c   1.000
_cell.angle_alpha   90.00
_cell.angle_beta   90.00
_cell.angle_gamma   90.00
#
_symmetry.space_group_name_H-M   'P 1'
#
loop_
_entity.id
_entity.type
_entity.pdbx_description
1 polymer ?
#
loop_
_entity_poly.entity_id
_entity_poly.type
_entity_poly.pdbx_seq_one_letter_code
_entity_poly.pdbx_strand_id
1 'polypeptide(L)'
;MNLRYKIILSNNNFYKEIELTEDLQQIKVGTGVDCDVRLRKELFFGQVELVFARNNEAWSVMCSDNLYLTAGDIRKFATKKLNHGDVLEVKYQESDNFVFSLDFIIDFDQRKKYERAFDISGKASVSIGNNKECDIYISSEYISGDSIVITRNKGLFILSV
;
A
#
# COMPACT_ATOMS: atom_id res chain seq x y z
N MET A 1 -16.93 -10.83 5.30
CA MET A 1 -15.50 -10.46 5.13
C MET A 1 -15.43 -8.95 5.00
N ASN A 2 -14.80 -8.29 5.96
CA ASN A 2 -14.69 -6.84 5.92
C ASN A 2 -13.49 -6.44 5.06
N LEU A 3 -13.78 -5.84 3.91
CA LEU A 3 -12.75 -5.29 3.04
C LEU A 3 -12.30 -3.95 3.61
N ARG A 4 -11.01 -3.82 3.83
CA ARG A 4 -10.38 -2.55 4.19
C ARG A 4 -9.64 -2.03 2.99
N TYR A 5 -9.80 -0.76 2.74
CA TYR A 5 -9.08 -0.09 1.67
C TYR A 5 -8.02 0.79 2.29
N LYS A 6 -6.86 0.80 1.67
CA LYS A 6 -5.73 1.57 2.14
C LYS A 6 -5.11 2.34 0.99
N ILE A 7 -4.76 3.58 1.26
CA ILE A 7 -4.03 4.42 0.33
C ILE A 7 -2.66 4.69 0.92
N ILE A 8 -1.63 4.54 0.12
CA ILE A 8 -0.26 4.88 0.50
C ILE A 8 0.23 5.98 -0.42
N LEU A 9 0.58 7.11 0.17
CA LEU A 9 1.18 8.24 -0.53
C LEU A 9 2.66 8.30 -0.14
N SER A 10 3.56 8.30 -1.12
CA SER A 10 4.99 8.26 -0.82
C SER A 10 5.87 8.93 -1.86
N ASN A 11 6.95 9.51 -1.39
CA ASN A 11 8.10 9.94 -2.20
C ASN A 11 9.37 9.72 -1.38
N ASN A 12 10.51 10.23 -1.83
CA ASN A 12 11.79 10.01 -1.14
C ASN A 12 11.85 10.59 0.29
N ASN A 13 11.00 11.57 0.59
CA ASN A 13 11.02 12.30 1.87
C ASN A 13 9.72 12.18 2.65
N PHE A 14 8.76 11.41 2.15
CA PHE A 14 7.39 11.44 2.68
C PHE A 14 6.74 10.07 2.53
N TYR A 15 6.04 9.64 3.58
CA TYR A 15 5.26 8.40 3.58
C TYR A 15 4.01 8.61 4.42
N LYS A 16 2.85 8.30 3.87
CA LYS A 16 1.58 8.40 4.58
C LYS A 16 0.67 7.24 4.22
N GLU A 17 0.19 6.51 5.21
CA GLU A 17 -0.86 5.51 5.05
C GLU A 17 -2.19 6.09 5.49
N ILE A 18 -3.21 5.89 4.68
CA ILE A 18 -4.56 6.34 4.98
C ILE A 18 -5.50 5.15 4.84
N GLU A 19 -6.16 4.79 5.93
CA GLU A 19 -7.14 3.71 5.92
C GLU A 19 -8.50 4.28 5.55
N LEU A 20 -9.16 3.66 4.56
CA LEU A 20 -10.51 4.02 4.15
C LEU A 20 -11.48 3.05 4.80
N THR A 21 -12.13 3.49 5.86
CA THR A 21 -13.07 2.68 6.63
C THR A 21 -14.43 2.60 5.93
N GLU A 22 -15.24 1.61 6.30
CA GLU A 22 -16.53 1.36 5.66
C GLU A 22 -17.54 2.50 5.84
N ASP A 23 -17.41 3.26 6.89
CA ASP A 23 -18.29 4.39 7.19
C ASP A 23 -17.94 5.65 6.40
N LEU A 24 -16.75 5.71 5.79
CA LEU A 24 -16.35 6.86 4.99
C LEU A 24 -16.98 6.81 3.60
N GLN A 25 -17.59 7.92 3.19
CA GLN A 25 -18.06 8.13 1.83
C GLN A 25 -17.10 8.98 1.02
N GLN A 26 -16.36 9.85 1.71
CA GLN A 26 -15.43 10.76 1.08
C GLN A 26 -14.36 11.17 2.10
N ILE A 27 -13.14 11.35 1.62
CA ILE A 27 -12.06 11.89 2.43
C ILE A 27 -11.21 12.81 1.58
N LYS A 28 -10.91 13.99 2.11
CA LYS A 28 -10.07 14.99 1.46
C LYS A 28 -8.68 14.95 2.10
N VAL A 29 -7.66 14.79 1.26
CA VAL A 29 -6.26 14.69 1.68
C VAL A 29 -5.47 15.79 1.00
N GLY A 30 -4.75 16.58 1.77
CA GLY A 30 -3.95 17.64 1.16
C GLY A 30 -3.33 18.59 2.15
N THR A 31 -2.76 19.66 1.60
CA THR A 31 -2.04 20.67 2.37
C THR A 31 -2.96 21.76 2.94
N GLY A 32 -4.21 21.81 2.50
CA GLY A 32 -5.17 22.80 2.96
C GLY A 32 -5.65 22.57 4.38
N VAL A 33 -6.08 23.64 5.04
CA VAL A 33 -6.56 23.58 6.43
C VAL A 33 -7.91 22.86 6.55
N ASP A 34 -8.63 22.77 5.44
CA ASP A 34 -9.95 22.12 5.37
C ASP A 34 -9.85 20.62 5.03
N CYS A 35 -8.65 20.08 4.88
CA CYS A 35 -8.47 18.68 4.56
C CYS A 35 -8.69 17.79 5.78
N ASP A 36 -9.33 16.65 5.57
CA ASP A 36 -9.55 15.64 6.61
C ASP A 36 -8.23 15.01 7.06
N VAL A 37 -7.35 14.74 6.11
CA VAL A 37 -5.97 14.33 6.36
C VAL A 37 -5.07 15.43 5.86
N ARG A 38 -4.39 16.09 6.78
CA ARG A 38 -3.58 17.24 6.45
C ARG A 38 -2.14 16.83 6.21
N LEU A 39 -1.63 17.19 5.03
CA LEU A 39 -0.22 17.01 4.67
C LEU A 39 0.56 18.27 5.01
N ARG A 40 1.81 18.10 5.41
CA ARG A 40 2.66 19.24 5.77
C ARG A 40 3.09 19.97 4.50
N LYS A 41 2.62 21.21 4.37
CA LYS A 41 2.86 22.03 3.16
C LYS A 41 4.34 22.27 2.88
N GLU A 42 5.20 22.24 3.91
CA GLU A 42 6.63 22.44 3.79
C GLU A 42 7.33 21.35 2.97
N LEU A 43 6.66 20.20 2.80
CA LEU A 43 7.19 19.08 2.03
C LEU A 43 6.92 19.18 0.53
N PHE A 44 6.13 20.16 0.10
CA PHE A 44 5.66 20.27 -1.29
C PHE A 44 5.88 21.66 -1.84
N PHE A 45 6.15 21.76 -3.13
CA PHE A 45 6.35 23.06 -3.81
C PHE A 45 5.07 23.87 -3.94
N GLY A 46 3.93 23.22 -4.10
CA GLY A 46 2.65 23.88 -4.27
C GLY A 46 1.57 23.18 -3.48
N GLN A 47 0.36 23.70 -3.59
CA GLN A 47 -0.79 23.08 -2.94
C GLN A 47 -1.03 21.69 -3.49
N VAL A 48 -1.40 20.78 -2.61
CA VAL A 48 -1.77 19.41 -2.96
C VAL A 48 -3.13 19.13 -2.37
N GLU A 49 -4.06 18.67 -3.20
CA GLU A 49 -5.38 18.24 -2.74
C GLU A 49 -5.87 17.07 -3.56
N LEU A 50 -6.22 16.00 -2.88
CA LEU A 50 -6.85 14.83 -3.45
C LEU A 50 -8.16 14.58 -2.71
N VAL A 51 -9.18 14.20 -3.46
CA VAL A 51 -10.46 13.79 -2.88
C VAL A 51 -10.70 12.34 -3.27
N PHE A 52 -10.83 11.49 -2.27
CA PHE A 52 -11.21 10.09 -2.47
C PHE A 52 -12.68 9.96 -2.15
N ALA A 53 -13.45 9.47 -3.10
CA ALA A 53 -14.89 9.33 -2.96
C ALA A 53 -15.32 7.90 -3.27
N ARG A 54 -16.28 7.41 -2.50
CA ARG A 54 -16.83 6.07 -2.66
C ARG A 54 -18.18 6.16 -3.34
N ASN A 55 -18.34 5.37 -4.42
CA ASN A 55 -19.60 5.20 -5.10
C ASN A 55 -19.95 3.71 -5.07
N ASN A 56 -20.94 3.34 -4.29
CA ASN A 56 -21.23 1.96 -3.93
C ASN A 56 -20.00 1.34 -3.24
N GLU A 57 -19.39 0.33 -3.84
CA GLU A 57 -18.20 -0.32 -3.27
C GLU A 57 -16.90 0.11 -3.96
N ALA A 58 -17.01 1.02 -4.92
CA ALA A 58 -15.86 1.47 -5.70
C ALA A 58 -15.36 2.82 -5.20
N TRP A 59 -14.04 2.95 -5.08
CA TRP A 59 -13.38 4.20 -4.74
C TRP A 59 -12.82 4.86 -5.98
N SER A 60 -12.86 6.19 -6.00
CA SER A 60 -12.25 7.01 -7.05
C SER A 60 -11.43 8.11 -6.40
N VAL A 61 -10.40 8.57 -7.09
CA VAL A 61 -9.60 9.72 -6.67
C VAL A 61 -9.76 10.84 -7.68
N MET A 62 -9.88 12.06 -7.17
CA MET A 62 -9.91 13.27 -7.98
C MET A 62 -8.84 14.22 -7.41
N CYS A 63 -8.04 14.81 -8.29
CA CYS A 63 -7.04 15.79 -7.88
C CYS A 63 -7.50 17.21 -8.21
N SER A 64 -6.92 18.19 -7.51
CA SER A 64 -7.16 19.62 -7.78
C SER A 64 -6.61 20.03 -9.15
N ASP A 65 -7.04 21.20 -9.64
CA ASP A 65 -6.75 21.66 -10.99
C ASP A 65 -5.25 21.84 -11.28
N ASN A 66 -4.44 22.05 -10.26
CA ASN A 66 -3.00 22.22 -10.42
C ASN A 66 -2.22 20.90 -10.48
N LEU A 67 -2.92 19.77 -10.37
CA LEU A 67 -2.33 18.43 -10.36
C LEU A 67 -2.92 17.58 -11.47
N TYR A 68 -2.23 16.49 -11.78
CA TYR A 68 -2.80 15.41 -12.59
C TYR A 68 -2.28 14.07 -12.11
N LEU A 69 -3.01 13.01 -12.49
CA LEU A 69 -2.69 11.63 -12.18
C LEU A 69 -2.21 10.93 -13.45
N THR A 70 -1.24 10.05 -13.32
CA THR A 70 -0.79 9.21 -14.43
C THR A 70 -0.43 7.81 -13.92
N ALA A 71 -0.63 6.82 -14.78
CA ALA A 71 -0.28 5.42 -14.49
C ALA A 71 1.04 5.02 -15.13
N GLY A 72 1.93 5.99 -15.40
CA GLY A 72 3.23 5.73 -15.98
C GLY A 72 3.28 5.83 -17.52
N ASP A 73 2.17 6.23 -18.14
CA ASP A 73 2.11 6.49 -19.58
C ASP A 73 1.88 7.99 -19.83
N ILE A 74 1.62 8.35 -21.08
CA ILE A 74 1.42 9.76 -21.47
C ILE A 74 0.03 10.30 -21.11
N ARG A 75 -0.89 9.45 -20.66
CA ARG A 75 -2.26 9.87 -20.34
C ARG A 75 -2.29 10.56 -18.99
N LYS A 76 -3.02 11.68 -18.95
CA LYS A 76 -3.23 12.48 -17.75
C LYS A 76 -4.70 12.40 -17.33
N PHE A 77 -4.92 12.15 -16.06
CA PHE A 77 -6.26 12.02 -15.49
C PHE A 77 -6.47 13.05 -14.40
N ALA A 78 -7.63 13.70 -14.38
CA ALA A 78 -8.08 14.50 -13.25
C ALA A 78 -8.80 13.62 -12.23
N THR A 79 -9.44 12.56 -12.69
CA THR A 79 -10.22 11.62 -11.89
C THR A 79 -9.94 10.21 -12.37
N LYS A 80 -9.80 9.27 -11.44
CA LYS A 80 -9.60 7.87 -11.80
C LYS A 80 -10.28 6.95 -10.80
N LYS A 81 -10.98 5.94 -11.33
CA LYS A 81 -11.50 4.83 -10.53
C LYS A 81 -10.32 3.96 -10.09
N LEU A 82 -10.30 3.62 -8.81
CA LEU A 82 -9.21 2.86 -8.21
C LEU A 82 -9.53 1.38 -8.15
N ASN A 83 -8.56 0.57 -8.54
CA ASN A 83 -8.60 -0.89 -8.44
C ASN A 83 -7.45 -1.36 -7.57
N HIS A 84 -7.62 -2.50 -6.91
CA HIS A 84 -6.56 -3.08 -6.09
C HIS A 84 -5.26 -3.23 -6.89
N GLY A 85 -4.18 -2.76 -6.29
CA GLY A 85 -2.86 -2.81 -6.91
C GLY A 85 -2.54 -1.65 -7.83
N ASP A 86 -3.47 -0.70 -8.01
CA ASP A 86 -3.19 0.50 -8.80
C ASP A 86 -2.07 1.31 -8.16
N VAL A 87 -1.11 1.70 -8.98
CA VAL A 87 -0.03 2.61 -8.61
C VAL A 87 -0.09 3.80 -9.56
N LEU A 88 -0.36 4.97 -9.01
CA LEU A 88 -0.45 6.20 -9.77
C LEU A 88 0.64 7.16 -9.32
N GLU A 89 1.06 8.03 -10.24
CA GLU A 89 1.90 9.16 -9.91
C GLU A 89 1.06 10.42 -9.90
N VAL A 90 1.29 11.27 -8.92
CA VAL A 90 0.67 12.61 -8.84
C VAL A 90 1.74 13.62 -9.22
N LYS A 91 1.42 14.50 -10.18
CA LYS A 91 2.35 15.49 -10.71
C LYS A 91 1.69 16.85 -10.80
N TYR A 92 2.51 17.91 -10.79
CA TYR A 92 2.02 19.28 -11.02
C TYR A 92 1.79 19.51 -12.51
N GLN A 93 0.66 20.17 -12.83
CA GLN A 93 0.30 20.48 -14.22
C GLN A 93 1.32 21.38 -14.93
N GLU A 94 1.83 22.40 -14.24
CA GLU A 94 2.71 23.39 -14.86
C GLU A 94 4.10 22.85 -15.19
N SER A 95 4.66 22.05 -14.28
CA SER A 95 6.08 21.66 -14.35
C SER A 95 6.27 20.19 -14.70
N ASP A 96 5.23 19.37 -14.63
CA ASP A 96 5.29 17.92 -14.67
C ASP A 96 6.15 17.33 -13.55
N ASN A 97 6.45 18.12 -12.52
CA ASN A 97 7.23 17.63 -11.38
C ASN A 97 6.44 16.63 -10.56
N PHE A 98 7.12 15.58 -10.16
CA PHE A 98 6.58 14.51 -9.33
C PHE A 98 6.27 15.02 -7.92
N VAL A 99 5.07 14.72 -7.43
CA VAL A 99 4.66 15.05 -6.06
C VAL A 99 4.85 13.82 -5.16
N PHE A 100 4.14 12.75 -5.47
CA PHE A 100 4.26 11.46 -4.79
C PHE A 100 3.59 10.36 -5.60
N SER A 101 3.90 9.12 -5.25
CA SER A 101 3.17 7.94 -5.73
C SER A 101 1.96 7.71 -4.86
N LEU A 102 0.91 7.18 -5.47
CA LEU A 102 -0.32 6.78 -4.82
C LEU A 102 -0.57 5.30 -5.10
N ASP A 103 -0.55 4.51 -4.05
CA ASP A 103 -0.85 3.08 -4.13
C ASP A 103 -2.21 2.83 -3.50
N PHE A 104 -3.07 2.09 -4.19
CA PHE A 104 -4.38 1.70 -3.67
C PHE A 104 -4.40 0.19 -3.43
N ILE A 105 -4.69 -0.18 -2.19
CA ILE A 105 -4.62 -1.57 -1.75
C ILE A 105 -5.90 -1.95 -1.04
N ILE A 106 -6.46 -3.11 -1.39
CA ILE A 106 -7.52 -3.73 -0.62
C ILE A 106 -6.84 -4.62 0.41
N ASP A 107 -6.98 -4.28 1.68
CA ASP A 107 -6.42 -5.04 2.78
C ASP A 107 -7.54 -5.86 3.42
N PHE A 108 -7.33 -7.15 3.52
CA PHE A 108 -8.30 -8.03 4.15
C PHE A 108 -8.20 -7.92 5.67
N ASP A 109 -9.29 -8.21 6.37
CA ASP A 109 -9.33 -8.14 7.83
C ASP A 109 -8.19 -8.97 8.43
N GLN A 110 -7.31 -8.28 9.15
CA GLN A 110 -6.09 -8.84 9.70
C GLN A 110 -6.30 -9.68 10.95
N ARG A 111 -7.50 -9.68 11.53
CA ARG A 111 -7.74 -10.33 12.82
C ARG A 111 -7.57 -11.85 12.79
N LYS A 112 -7.66 -12.46 11.61
CA LYS A 112 -7.43 -13.89 11.38
C LYS A 112 -6.33 -14.15 10.37
N LYS A 113 -5.37 -13.24 10.29
CA LYS A 113 -4.31 -13.32 9.28
C LYS A 113 -3.40 -14.51 9.46
N TYR A 114 -3.24 -14.99 10.68
CA TYR A 114 -2.30 -16.04 11.00
C TYR A 114 -2.99 -17.21 11.71
N GLU A 115 -2.91 -18.38 11.14
CA GLU A 115 -3.33 -19.60 11.83
C GLU A 115 -2.33 -19.99 12.90
N ARG A 116 -1.05 -19.73 12.62
CA ARG A 116 0.05 -20.05 13.53
C ARG A 116 1.13 -18.97 13.43
N ALA A 117 1.77 -18.72 14.55
CA ALA A 117 2.92 -17.82 14.61
C ALA A 117 4.09 -18.57 15.24
N PHE A 118 5.29 -18.35 14.72
CA PHE A 118 6.50 -19.02 15.17
C PHE A 118 7.57 -17.99 15.53
N ASP A 119 8.18 -18.17 16.71
CA ASP A 119 9.29 -17.33 17.11
C ASP A 119 10.59 -17.91 16.52
N ILE A 120 11.18 -17.18 15.59
CA ILE A 120 12.41 -17.59 14.90
C ILE A 120 13.63 -16.77 15.37
N SER A 121 13.48 -15.96 16.40
CA SER A 121 14.53 -15.01 16.82
C SER A 121 15.84 -15.69 17.24
N GLY A 122 15.79 -16.90 17.75
CA GLY A 122 16.96 -17.67 18.19
C GLY A 122 17.61 -18.53 17.12
N LYS A 123 17.12 -18.49 15.88
CA LYS A 123 17.60 -19.40 14.83
C LYS A 123 18.34 -18.65 13.74
N ALA A 124 19.44 -19.24 13.25
CA ALA A 124 20.19 -18.69 12.13
C ALA A 124 19.49 -18.98 10.78
N SER A 125 18.73 -20.04 10.70
CA SER A 125 18.02 -20.45 9.49
C SER A 125 16.76 -21.21 9.87
N VAL A 126 15.66 -20.99 9.13
CA VAL A 126 14.38 -21.68 9.33
C VAL A 126 13.87 -22.14 7.97
N SER A 127 13.59 -23.42 7.84
CA SER A 127 12.97 -24.00 6.65
C SER A 127 11.46 -24.14 6.83
N ILE A 128 10.71 -23.86 5.77
CA ILE A 128 9.26 -23.96 5.76
C ILE A 128 8.84 -24.77 4.53
N GLY A 129 8.04 -25.80 4.72
CA GLY A 129 7.59 -26.59 3.58
C GLY A 129 6.72 -27.76 3.97
N ASN A 130 6.42 -28.59 2.99
CA ASN A 130 5.61 -29.80 3.12
C ASN A 130 6.46 -31.05 3.42
N ASN A 131 7.71 -30.90 3.76
CA ASN A 131 8.60 -31.99 4.19
C ASN A 131 8.60 -31.99 5.71
N LYS A 132 8.40 -33.19 6.30
CA LYS A 132 8.36 -33.37 7.76
C LYS A 132 9.66 -32.93 8.45
N GLU A 133 10.75 -32.85 7.71
CA GLU A 133 12.04 -32.42 8.24
C GLU A 133 12.22 -30.90 8.25
N CYS A 134 11.30 -30.18 7.66
CA CYS A 134 11.31 -28.71 7.74
C CYS A 134 11.09 -28.25 9.17
N ASP A 135 11.75 -27.15 9.56
CA ASP A 135 11.56 -26.55 10.88
C ASP A 135 10.10 -26.17 11.12
N ILE A 136 9.46 -25.66 10.08
CA ILE A 136 8.03 -25.39 10.07
C ILE A 136 7.39 -26.27 9.00
N TYR A 137 6.66 -27.27 9.45
CA TYR A 137 5.98 -28.20 8.56
C TYR A 137 4.55 -27.74 8.28
N ILE A 138 4.24 -27.58 6.99
CA ILE A 138 2.89 -27.22 6.55
C ILE A 138 2.40 -28.34 5.65
N SER A 139 1.39 -29.07 6.13
CA SER A 139 0.76 -30.13 5.35
C SER A 139 -0.21 -29.51 4.35
N SER A 140 0.23 -29.34 3.12
CA SER A 140 -0.58 -28.76 2.05
C SER A 140 -0.15 -29.34 0.71
N GLU A 141 -1.11 -29.70 -0.10
CA GLU A 141 -0.85 -30.18 -1.47
C GLU A 141 -0.33 -29.08 -2.39
N TYR A 142 -0.51 -27.82 -1.98
CA TYR A 142 -0.08 -26.65 -2.77
C TYR A 142 1.34 -26.19 -2.46
N ILE A 143 1.98 -26.81 -1.48
CA ILE A 143 3.34 -26.45 -1.06
C ILE A 143 4.25 -27.64 -1.32
N SER A 144 5.29 -27.45 -2.13
CA SER A 144 6.29 -28.50 -2.37
C SER A 144 7.35 -28.49 -1.26
N GLY A 145 7.98 -29.62 -1.06
CA GLY A 145 9.01 -29.93 -0.06
C GLY A 145 9.64 -28.79 0.72
N ASP A 146 10.86 -28.43 0.40
CA ASP A 146 11.61 -27.36 1.07
C ASP A 146 11.39 -26.03 0.34
N SER A 147 10.17 -25.51 0.42
CA SER A 147 9.76 -24.38 -0.42
C SER A 147 10.42 -23.06 -0.08
N ILE A 148 10.65 -22.81 1.22
CA ILE A 148 11.12 -21.50 1.68
C ILE A 148 12.16 -21.71 2.77
N VAL A 149 13.25 -20.94 2.70
CA VAL A 149 14.25 -20.87 3.77
C VAL A 149 14.41 -19.41 4.17
N ILE A 150 14.30 -19.14 5.47
CA ILE A 150 14.58 -17.83 6.04
C ILE A 150 15.94 -17.90 6.71
N THR A 151 16.88 -17.08 6.27
CA THR A 151 18.23 -17.02 6.80
C THR A 151 18.48 -15.69 7.47
N ARG A 152 19.08 -15.71 8.65
CA ARG A 152 19.47 -14.50 9.38
C ARG A 152 20.91 -14.15 9.07
N ASN A 153 21.13 -12.92 8.61
CA ASN A 153 22.48 -12.44 8.29
C ASN A 153 22.60 -10.98 8.76
N LYS A 154 23.52 -10.75 9.71
CA LYS A 154 23.82 -9.42 10.27
C LYS A 154 22.57 -8.68 10.76
N GLY A 155 21.67 -9.39 11.43
CA GLY A 155 20.43 -8.81 11.93
C GLY A 155 19.31 -8.67 10.92
N LEU A 156 19.53 -9.07 9.67
CA LEU A 156 18.51 -9.07 8.61
C LEU A 156 18.02 -10.49 8.35
N PHE A 157 16.76 -10.61 7.97
CA PHE A 157 16.19 -11.87 7.53
C PHE A 157 16.11 -11.88 6.01
N ILE A 158 16.63 -12.95 5.40
CA ILE A 158 16.65 -13.13 3.96
C ILE A 158 15.78 -14.36 3.64
N LEU A 159 14.79 -14.15 2.76
CA LEU A 159 13.91 -15.20 2.29
C LEU A 159 14.45 -15.76 0.97
N SER A 160 14.62 -17.06 0.92
CA SER A 160 15.06 -17.77 -0.29
C SER A 160 14.02 -18.81 -0.68
N VAL A 161 13.81 -18.98 -1.96
CA VAL A 161 12.85 -19.94 -2.49
C VAL A 161 13.56 -21.08 -3.17
#